data_e0871d3b91d5d5797f9ce8e2bd3f288f
#
_entry.id   e0871d3b91d5d5797f9ce8e2bd3f288f
#
_cell.length_a   1.000
_cell.length_b   1.000
_cell.length_c   1.000
_cell.angle_alpha   90.00
_cell.angle_beta   90.00
_cell.angle_gamma   90.00
#
_symmetry.space_group_name_H-M   'P 1'
#
loop_
_entity.id
_entity.type
_entity.pdbx_description
1 polymer ?
#
loop_
_entity_poly.entity_id
_entity_poly.type
_entity_poly.pdbx_seq_one_letter_code
_entity_poly.pdbx_strand_id
1 'polypeptide(L)'
;MTGKTDIAVILVAAGRGSRMGGGVPKQWRPLNGRPVLAHTIAAFRAAGLHNILLVIHEDDRERAAALDVPHVLGGSSRTQSVRAALEALSATPPAKVLIHDGARPLVEPRVIDGVVRALDQHPGAAPALPVTDALWQGENGHVVAMRDRDNLFRAQTPQGFDYARLLAAYRAHAGDAADDVAIARAAGIP
;
A
#
# COMPACT_ATOMS: atom_id res chain seq x y z
N MET A 1 -22.15 -1.68 9.59
CA MET A 1 -21.42 -1.34 8.36
C MET A 1 -20.68 -0.04 8.59
N THR A 2 -19.36 -0.06 8.59
CA THR A 2 -18.54 1.16 8.70
C THR A 2 -18.74 1.98 7.44
N GLY A 3 -19.15 3.26 7.58
CA GLY A 3 -19.31 4.14 6.43
C GLY A 3 -17.95 4.37 5.74
N LYS A 4 -17.91 4.51 4.40
CA LYS A 4 -16.68 4.84 3.66
C LYS A 4 -16.01 6.13 4.14
N THR A 5 -16.73 6.98 4.86
CA THR A 5 -16.21 8.22 5.48
C THR A 5 -15.27 7.97 6.65
N ASP A 6 -15.31 6.79 7.26
CA ASP A 6 -14.49 6.40 8.42
C ASP A 6 -13.29 5.51 8.01
N ILE A 7 -12.95 5.55 6.74
CA ILE A 7 -11.80 4.83 6.16
C ILE A 7 -10.79 5.85 5.64
N ALA A 8 -9.54 5.75 6.08
CA ALA A 8 -8.43 6.48 5.48
C ALA A 8 -7.68 5.62 4.46
N VAL A 9 -7.17 6.26 3.42
CA VAL A 9 -6.32 5.62 2.40
C VAL A 9 -4.92 6.21 2.47
N ILE A 10 -3.93 5.38 2.73
CA ILE A 10 -2.50 5.74 2.66
C ILE A 10 -1.98 5.34 1.28
N LEU A 11 -1.57 6.31 0.46
CA LEU A 11 -0.91 6.07 -0.81
C LEU A 11 0.60 6.23 -0.66
N VAL A 12 1.32 5.11 -0.72
CA VAL A 12 2.78 5.09 -0.55
C VAL A 12 3.45 5.49 -1.86
N ALA A 13 4.07 6.67 -1.87
CA ALA A 13 4.68 7.29 -3.04
C ALA A 13 6.11 7.83 -2.77
N ALA A 14 6.75 7.43 -1.65
CA ALA A 14 8.09 7.87 -1.28
C ALA A 14 9.23 7.11 -2.00
N GLY A 15 8.92 6.02 -2.71
CA GLY A 15 9.92 5.18 -3.37
C GLY A 15 10.63 5.87 -4.53
N ARG A 16 11.96 5.75 -4.59
CA ARG A 16 12.81 6.36 -5.65
C ARG A 16 13.01 5.45 -6.86
N GLY A 17 12.59 4.18 -6.79
CA GLY A 17 12.67 3.23 -7.92
C GLY A 17 14.10 2.87 -8.34
N SER A 18 15.03 2.76 -7.40
CA SER A 18 16.47 2.49 -7.62
C SER A 18 16.76 1.31 -8.56
N ARG A 19 15.85 0.33 -8.64
CA ARG A 19 15.97 -0.85 -9.53
C ARG A 19 15.80 -0.54 -11.03
N MET A 20 15.38 0.68 -11.42
CA MET A 20 15.08 1.05 -12.80
C MET A 20 16.00 2.17 -13.35
N GLY A 21 17.23 2.30 -12.85
CA GLY A 21 18.28 3.08 -13.50
C GLY A 21 18.13 4.61 -13.42
N GLY A 22 17.44 5.14 -12.42
CA GLY A 22 17.36 6.60 -12.23
C GLY A 22 16.24 7.28 -13.05
N GLY A 23 16.16 8.61 -12.96
CA GLY A 23 15.15 9.42 -13.64
C GLY A 23 13.91 9.71 -12.78
N VAL A 24 12.82 10.14 -13.39
CA VAL A 24 11.58 10.47 -12.69
C VAL A 24 11.00 9.22 -12.02
N PRO A 25 10.74 9.23 -10.68
CA PRO A 25 10.15 8.10 -9.97
C PRO A 25 8.82 7.67 -10.59
N LYS A 26 8.51 6.37 -10.55
CA LYS A 26 7.38 5.76 -11.26
C LYS A 26 6.05 6.46 -11.02
N GLN A 27 5.76 6.83 -9.77
CA GLN A 27 4.53 7.50 -9.38
C GLN A 27 4.36 8.90 -9.97
N TRP A 28 5.46 9.53 -10.38
CA TRP A 28 5.46 10.87 -10.98
C TRP A 28 5.58 10.86 -12.51
N ARG A 29 5.77 9.69 -13.12
CA ARG A 29 5.80 9.59 -14.59
C ARG A 29 4.45 9.98 -15.18
N PRO A 30 4.44 10.68 -16.31
CA PRO A 30 3.19 11.04 -16.97
C PRO A 30 2.52 9.81 -17.59
N LEU A 31 1.23 9.69 -17.35
CA LEU A 31 0.31 8.76 -18.01
C LEU A 31 -0.88 9.59 -18.51
N ASN A 32 -1.09 9.64 -19.81
CA ASN A 32 -2.13 10.49 -20.43
C ASN A 32 -2.12 11.93 -19.88
N GLY A 33 -0.95 12.57 -19.84
CA GLY A 33 -0.77 13.97 -19.44
C GLY A 33 -0.87 14.25 -17.93
N ARG A 34 -1.09 13.24 -17.08
CA ARG A 34 -1.15 13.37 -15.61
C ARG A 34 -0.19 12.42 -14.93
N PRO A 35 0.37 12.73 -13.74
CA PRO A 35 1.17 11.78 -12.99
C PRO A 35 0.41 10.48 -12.70
N VAL A 36 1.11 9.34 -12.72
CA VAL A 36 0.54 8.03 -12.33
C VAL A 36 -0.17 8.11 -10.97
N LEU A 37 0.42 8.79 -9.98
CA LEU A 37 -0.17 8.99 -8.65
C LEU A 37 -1.53 9.69 -8.71
N ALA A 38 -1.72 10.66 -9.63
CA ALA A 38 -3.00 11.35 -9.79
C ALA A 38 -4.11 10.40 -10.28
N HIS A 39 -3.78 9.42 -11.10
CA HIS A 39 -4.73 8.38 -11.50
C HIS A 39 -5.06 7.45 -10.34
N THR A 40 -4.07 7.09 -9.52
CA THR A 40 -4.30 6.29 -8.29
C THR A 40 -5.25 7.01 -7.34
N ILE A 41 -5.02 8.31 -7.07
CA ILE A 41 -5.92 9.13 -6.25
C ILE A 41 -7.35 9.13 -6.82
N ALA A 42 -7.47 9.33 -8.15
CA ALA A 42 -8.77 9.35 -8.82
C ALA A 42 -9.52 8.01 -8.69
N ALA A 43 -8.82 6.87 -8.75
CA ALA A 43 -9.42 5.54 -8.57
C ALA A 43 -10.06 5.37 -7.17
N PHE A 44 -9.36 5.80 -6.11
CA PHE A 44 -9.92 5.74 -4.75
C PHE A 44 -11.07 6.73 -4.53
N ARG A 45 -10.96 7.96 -5.08
CA ARG A 45 -12.05 8.93 -5.04
C ARG A 45 -13.30 8.43 -5.78
N ALA A 46 -13.12 7.79 -6.94
CA ALA A 46 -14.21 7.17 -7.69
C ALA A 46 -14.87 6.01 -6.93
N ALA A 47 -14.13 5.32 -6.07
CA ALA A 47 -14.67 4.31 -5.14
C ALA A 47 -15.32 4.92 -3.89
N GLY A 48 -15.45 6.26 -3.79
CA GLY A 48 -16.06 6.97 -2.65
C GLY A 48 -15.16 7.09 -1.42
N LEU A 49 -13.85 6.92 -1.56
CA LEU A 49 -12.87 7.08 -0.50
C LEU A 49 -12.13 8.41 -0.69
N HIS A 50 -12.46 9.39 0.14
CA HIS A 50 -11.98 10.77 -0.01
C HIS A 50 -10.93 11.16 1.05
N ASN A 51 -10.87 10.44 2.19
CA ASN A 51 -9.85 10.65 3.22
C ASN A 51 -8.54 9.98 2.77
N ILE A 52 -7.75 10.69 1.97
CA ILE A 52 -6.50 10.19 1.36
C ILE A 52 -5.33 10.94 1.95
N LEU A 53 -4.30 10.20 2.38
CA LEU A 53 -3.01 10.71 2.84
C LEU A 53 -1.89 10.14 1.95
N LEU A 54 -1.07 11.03 1.37
CA LEU A 54 0.09 10.63 0.58
C LEU A 54 1.31 10.48 1.49
N VAL A 55 2.15 9.49 1.17
CA VAL A 55 3.51 9.39 1.73
C VAL A 55 4.49 9.66 0.61
N ILE A 56 5.24 10.73 0.69
CA ILE A 56 6.11 11.22 -0.37
C ILE A 56 7.59 11.30 0.07
N HIS A 57 8.49 11.33 -0.89
CA HIS A 57 9.88 11.71 -0.65
C HIS A 57 10.00 13.23 -0.51
N GLU A 58 11.00 13.71 0.22
CA GLU A 58 11.21 15.14 0.45
C GLU A 58 11.35 15.95 -0.85
N ASP A 59 12.09 15.43 -1.83
CA ASP A 59 12.28 16.06 -3.15
C ASP A 59 10.98 16.21 -3.96
N ASP A 60 9.91 15.56 -3.56
CA ASP A 60 8.65 15.54 -4.30
C ASP A 60 7.58 16.47 -3.69
N ARG A 61 7.94 17.32 -2.69
CA ARG A 61 6.99 18.23 -2.01
C ARG A 61 6.22 19.13 -2.98
N GLU A 62 6.93 19.77 -3.91
CA GLU A 62 6.30 20.68 -4.90
C GLU A 62 5.32 19.92 -5.80
N ARG A 63 5.70 18.71 -6.25
CA ARG A 63 4.83 17.86 -7.07
C ARG A 63 3.58 17.40 -6.30
N ALA A 64 3.75 17.07 -5.02
CA ALA A 64 2.64 16.63 -4.18
C ALA A 64 1.68 17.78 -3.87
N ALA A 65 2.18 18.99 -3.64
CA ALA A 65 1.35 20.18 -3.41
C ALA A 65 0.39 20.44 -4.58
N ALA A 66 0.81 20.17 -5.82
CA ALA A 66 -0.02 20.33 -7.02
C ALA A 66 -1.18 19.32 -7.11
N LEU A 67 -1.21 18.27 -6.28
CA LEU A 67 -2.29 17.25 -6.29
C LEU A 67 -3.45 17.59 -5.35
N ASP A 68 -3.31 18.62 -4.51
CA ASP A 68 -4.32 19.03 -3.51
C ASP A 68 -4.79 17.84 -2.63
N VAL A 69 -3.82 17.13 -2.08
CA VAL A 69 -4.02 16.00 -1.16
C VAL A 69 -3.04 16.13 0.01
N PRO A 70 -3.47 15.98 1.27
CA PRO A 70 -2.58 15.97 2.41
C PRO A 70 -1.45 14.96 2.25
N HIS A 71 -0.24 15.32 2.71
CA HIS A 71 0.90 14.44 2.61
C HIS A 71 1.82 14.50 3.84
N VAL A 72 2.54 13.42 4.04
CA VAL A 72 3.63 13.29 5.02
C VAL A 72 4.89 12.80 4.34
N LEU A 73 6.03 13.06 4.96
CA LEU A 73 7.30 12.51 4.47
C LEU A 73 7.44 11.05 4.83
N GLY A 74 7.90 10.26 3.89
CA GLY A 74 8.31 8.88 4.12
C GLY A 74 9.65 8.78 4.84
N GLY A 75 9.93 7.60 5.35
CA GLY A 75 11.22 7.23 5.93
C GLY A 75 12.16 6.57 4.91
N SER A 76 13.26 6.02 5.42
CA SER A 76 14.28 5.34 4.60
C SER A 76 13.81 4.00 4.02
N SER A 77 12.71 3.44 4.55
CA SER A 77 12.10 2.20 4.08
C SER A 77 10.59 2.34 3.87
N ARG A 78 9.98 1.33 3.21
CA ARG A 78 8.54 1.26 3.06
C ARG A 78 7.84 1.16 4.42
N THR A 79 8.37 0.35 5.32
CA THR A 79 7.84 0.18 6.68
C THR A 79 7.85 1.51 7.46
N GLN A 80 8.95 2.25 7.42
CA GLN A 80 9.04 3.57 8.07
C GLN A 80 8.07 4.58 7.43
N SER A 81 7.92 4.53 6.12
CA SER A 81 7.01 5.40 5.37
C SER A 81 5.55 5.19 5.77
N VAL A 82 5.10 3.93 5.86
CA VAL A 82 3.75 3.61 6.31
C VAL A 82 3.55 3.97 7.79
N ARG A 83 4.56 3.71 8.65
CA ARG A 83 4.51 4.11 10.06
C ARG A 83 4.29 5.62 10.20
N ALA A 84 5.02 6.44 9.44
CA ALA A 84 4.86 7.90 9.48
C ALA A 84 3.43 8.33 9.15
N ALA A 85 2.80 7.70 8.16
CA ALA A 85 1.41 7.98 7.80
C ALA A 85 0.42 7.52 8.86
N LEU A 86 0.61 6.33 9.44
CA LEU A 86 -0.24 5.83 10.53
C LEU A 86 -0.16 6.75 11.76
N GLU A 87 1.03 7.21 12.14
CA GLU A 87 1.20 8.16 13.24
C GLU A 87 0.54 9.51 12.93
N ALA A 88 0.62 10.02 11.71
CA ALA A 88 -0.04 11.26 11.33
C ALA A 88 -1.56 11.20 11.43
N LEU A 89 -2.16 10.02 11.14
CA LEU A 89 -3.59 9.80 11.29
C LEU A 89 -4.05 9.70 12.77
N SER A 90 -3.13 9.60 13.72
CA SER A 90 -3.47 9.44 15.14
C SER A 90 -4.18 10.66 15.77
N ALA A 91 -4.06 11.84 15.17
CA ALA A 91 -4.77 13.04 15.62
C ALA A 91 -6.29 12.97 15.37
N THR A 92 -6.69 12.31 14.29
CA THR A 92 -8.10 12.04 13.92
C THR A 92 -8.19 10.60 13.40
N PRO A 93 -8.19 9.62 14.32
CA PRO A 93 -8.03 8.22 13.96
C PRO A 93 -9.25 7.70 13.19
N PRO A 94 -9.06 7.12 11.99
CA PRO A 94 -10.14 6.45 11.28
C PRO A 94 -10.44 5.10 11.93
N ALA A 95 -11.59 4.50 11.67
CA ALA A 95 -11.86 3.13 12.10
C ALA A 95 -10.99 2.12 11.32
N LYS A 96 -10.84 2.36 10.03
CA LYS A 96 -10.12 1.46 9.11
C LYS A 96 -9.10 2.22 8.27
N VAL A 97 -8.06 1.54 7.81
CA VAL A 97 -7.05 2.09 6.91
C VAL A 97 -6.81 1.15 5.75
N LEU A 98 -6.69 1.69 4.55
CA LEU A 98 -6.23 1.01 3.35
C LEU A 98 -4.84 1.52 2.98
N ILE A 99 -3.88 0.63 2.73
CA ILE A 99 -2.53 0.97 2.30
C ILE A 99 -2.34 0.51 0.86
N HIS A 100 -1.96 1.43 -0.02
CA HIS A 100 -1.84 1.13 -1.44
C HIS A 100 -0.59 1.76 -2.05
N ASP A 101 0.00 1.07 -3.02
CA ASP A 101 1.16 1.57 -3.76
C ASP A 101 0.73 2.70 -4.72
N GLY A 102 1.26 3.92 -4.54
CA GLY A 102 0.90 5.08 -5.35
C GLY A 102 1.22 4.94 -6.85
N ALA A 103 2.07 3.98 -7.23
CA ALA A 103 2.42 3.65 -8.60
C ALA A 103 1.53 2.55 -9.24
N ARG A 104 0.38 2.19 -8.63
CA ARG A 104 -0.57 1.21 -9.16
C ARG A 104 -1.92 1.86 -9.51
N PRO A 105 -2.02 2.61 -10.63
CA PRO A 105 -3.19 3.42 -10.94
C PRO A 105 -4.40 2.62 -11.44
N LEU A 106 -4.21 1.35 -11.82
CA LEU A 106 -5.25 0.52 -12.45
C LEU A 106 -5.94 -0.40 -11.45
N VAL A 107 -6.02 0.00 -10.17
CA VAL A 107 -6.81 -0.72 -9.18
C VAL A 107 -8.30 -0.60 -9.51
N GLU A 108 -8.95 -1.73 -9.72
CA GLU A 108 -10.36 -1.76 -10.08
C GLU A 108 -11.26 -1.47 -8.87
N PRO A 109 -12.39 -0.77 -9.04
CA PRO A 109 -13.34 -0.49 -7.96
C PRO A 109 -13.79 -1.76 -7.21
N ARG A 110 -14.00 -2.87 -7.93
CA ARG A 110 -14.40 -4.15 -7.32
C ARG A 110 -13.35 -4.69 -6.32
N VAL A 111 -12.07 -4.43 -6.55
CA VAL A 111 -10.98 -4.85 -5.64
C VAL A 111 -11.02 -3.99 -4.38
N ILE A 112 -11.15 -2.67 -4.52
CA ILE A 112 -11.27 -1.75 -3.38
C ILE A 112 -12.50 -2.12 -2.54
N ASP A 113 -13.67 -2.27 -3.17
CA ASP A 113 -14.92 -2.62 -2.49
C ASP A 113 -14.85 -4.02 -1.86
N GLY A 114 -14.11 -4.95 -2.47
CA GLY A 114 -13.88 -6.29 -1.91
C GLY A 114 -13.14 -6.22 -0.58
N VAL A 115 -12.05 -5.44 -0.52
CA VAL A 115 -11.29 -5.24 0.73
C VAL A 115 -12.14 -4.53 1.77
N VAL A 116 -12.85 -3.45 1.40
CA VAL A 116 -13.71 -2.71 2.33
C VAL A 116 -14.79 -3.61 2.95
N ARG A 117 -15.47 -4.44 2.14
CA ARG A 117 -16.47 -5.39 2.65
C ARG A 117 -15.87 -6.46 3.56
N ALA A 118 -14.68 -6.98 3.22
CA ALA A 118 -14.02 -7.98 4.06
C ALA A 118 -13.68 -7.42 5.45
N LEU A 119 -13.32 -6.13 5.53
CA LEU A 119 -13.06 -5.44 6.80
C LEU A 119 -14.29 -5.26 7.69
N ASP A 120 -15.49 -5.51 7.23
CA ASP A 120 -16.67 -5.54 8.10
C ASP A 120 -16.74 -6.80 8.98
N GLN A 121 -16.01 -7.85 8.59
CA GLN A 121 -16.01 -9.15 9.28
C GLN A 121 -14.63 -9.54 9.82
N HIS A 122 -13.55 -8.94 9.29
CA HIS A 122 -12.18 -9.30 9.59
C HIS A 122 -11.35 -8.08 9.96
N PRO A 123 -10.38 -8.20 10.87
CA PRO A 123 -9.50 -7.08 11.25
C PRO A 123 -8.44 -6.74 10.22
N GLY A 124 -8.25 -7.59 9.20
CA GLY A 124 -7.36 -7.39 8.08
C GLY A 124 -7.88 -8.06 6.81
N ALA A 125 -7.59 -7.47 5.65
CA ALA A 125 -7.96 -8.02 4.34
C ALA A 125 -6.99 -7.52 3.27
N ALA A 126 -6.60 -8.40 2.36
CA ALA A 126 -5.76 -8.05 1.23
C ALA A 126 -6.15 -8.84 -0.02
N PRO A 127 -6.11 -8.20 -1.21
CA PRO A 127 -6.31 -8.94 -2.46
C PRO A 127 -5.07 -9.77 -2.77
N ALA A 128 -5.28 -10.91 -3.37
CA ALA A 128 -4.20 -11.80 -3.78
C ALA A 128 -4.52 -12.46 -5.12
N LEU A 129 -3.48 -12.77 -5.88
CA LEU A 129 -3.58 -13.50 -7.14
C LEU A 129 -2.87 -14.85 -7.00
N PRO A 130 -3.49 -15.99 -7.38
CA PRO A 130 -2.80 -17.26 -7.36
C PRO A 130 -1.54 -17.21 -8.24
N VAL A 131 -0.51 -17.95 -7.85
CA VAL A 131 0.68 -18.13 -8.67
C VAL A 131 0.36 -19.14 -9.77
N THR A 132 0.45 -18.69 -11.03
CA THR A 132 0.18 -19.51 -12.21
C THR A 132 1.44 -20.03 -12.88
N ASP A 133 2.56 -19.31 -12.73
CA ASP A 133 3.83 -19.69 -13.33
C ASP A 133 4.54 -20.79 -12.53
N ALA A 134 5.39 -21.57 -13.18
CA ALA A 134 6.30 -22.49 -12.50
C ALA A 134 7.28 -21.70 -11.62
N LEU A 135 7.49 -22.17 -10.39
CA LEU A 135 8.43 -21.58 -9.46
C LEU A 135 9.72 -22.39 -9.43
N TRP A 136 10.82 -21.73 -9.71
CA TRP A 136 12.15 -22.33 -9.67
C TRP A 136 12.98 -21.72 -8.54
N GLN A 137 13.71 -22.58 -7.84
CA GLN A 137 14.77 -22.13 -6.97
C GLN A 137 16.06 -22.02 -7.80
N GLY A 138 16.66 -20.85 -7.79
CA GLY A 138 17.95 -20.60 -8.47
C GLY A 138 19.11 -20.52 -7.49
N GLU A 139 20.27 -21.04 -7.89
CA GLU A 139 21.54 -20.87 -7.20
C GLU A 139 22.65 -20.71 -8.25
N ASN A 140 23.51 -19.68 -8.08
CA ASN A 140 24.62 -19.38 -8.98
C ASN A 140 24.24 -19.33 -10.49
N GLY A 141 23.04 -18.81 -10.80
CA GLY A 141 22.55 -18.70 -12.18
C GLY A 141 21.94 -19.98 -12.77
N HIS A 142 21.86 -21.07 -12.00
CA HIS A 142 21.29 -22.35 -12.41
C HIS A 142 19.98 -22.63 -11.64
N VAL A 143 19.07 -23.38 -12.28
CA VAL A 143 17.88 -23.92 -11.61
C VAL A 143 18.29 -25.16 -10.83
N VAL A 144 18.13 -25.13 -9.49
CA VAL A 144 18.51 -26.22 -8.60
C VAL A 144 17.33 -27.02 -8.07
N ALA A 145 16.12 -26.44 -8.09
CA ALA A 145 14.90 -27.14 -7.69
C ALA A 145 13.65 -26.51 -8.30
N MET A 146 12.60 -27.31 -8.41
CA MET A 146 11.23 -26.84 -8.63
C MET A 146 10.56 -26.60 -7.26
N ARG A 147 9.67 -25.60 -7.19
CA ARG A 147 8.86 -25.33 -5.99
C ARG A 147 7.39 -25.51 -6.33
N ASP A 148 6.70 -26.18 -5.43
CA ASP A 148 5.25 -26.28 -5.53
C ASP A 148 4.63 -24.89 -5.39
N ARG A 149 3.61 -24.61 -6.20
CA ARG A 149 2.86 -23.35 -6.20
C ARG A 149 1.47 -23.47 -5.60
N ASP A 150 1.06 -24.64 -5.19
CA ASP A 150 -0.24 -24.87 -4.58
C ASP A 150 -0.37 -24.04 -3.30
N ASN A 151 -1.48 -23.30 -3.19
CA ASN A 151 -1.72 -22.36 -2.09
C ASN A 151 -0.73 -21.18 -1.99
N LEU A 152 0.05 -20.90 -3.04
CA LEU A 152 0.87 -19.71 -3.13
C LEU A 152 0.14 -18.60 -3.89
N PHE A 153 0.21 -17.39 -3.33
CA PHE A 153 -0.44 -16.21 -3.87
C PHE A 153 0.54 -15.04 -3.97
N ARG A 154 0.37 -14.22 -4.98
CA ARG A 154 1.05 -12.93 -5.13
C ARG A 154 0.24 -11.87 -4.40
N ALA A 155 0.78 -11.33 -3.32
CA ALA A 155 0.16 -10.25 -2.56
C ALA A 155 -0.06 -9.02 -3.43
N GLN A 156 -1.22 -8.41 -3.32
CA GLN A 156 -1.60 -7.20 -4.02
C GLN A 156 -1.95 -6.09 -3.02
N THR A 157 -2.32 -4.91 -3.52
CA THR A 157 -2.83 -3.77 -2.75
C THR A 157 -4.14 -3.27 -3.38
N PRO A 158 -5.05 -2.64 -2.60
CA PRO A 158 -4.85 -2.13 -1.23
C PRO A 158 -4.86 -3.23 -0.18
N GLN A 159 -4.00 -3.12 0.85
CA GLN A 159 -4.06 -3.93 2.05
C GLN A 159 -4.82 -3.15 3.12
N GLY A 160 -5.90 -3.71 3.63
CA GLY A 160 -6.81 -3.04 4.55
C GLY A 160 -6.76 -3.62 5.95
N PHE A 161 -6.94 -2.77 6.98
CA PHE A 161 -6.86 -3.18 8.37
C PHE A 161 -7.74 -2.32 9.28
N ASP A 162 -8.10 -2.86 10.45
CA ASP A 162 -8.45 -2.06 11.59
C ASP A 162 -7.28 -1.12 11.93
N TYR A 163 -7.54 0.18 11.94
CA TYR A 163 -6.49 1.17 12.11
C TYR A 163 -5.76 1.05 13.44
N ALA A 164 -6.49 0.93 14.56
CA ALA A 164 -5.89 0.91 15.88
C ALA A 164 -5.00 -0.31 16.08
N ARG A 165 -5.44 -1.47 15.59
CA ARG A 165 -4.67 -2.72 15.64
C ARG A 165 -3.40 -2.64 14.79
N LEU A 166 -3.50 -2.10 13.58
CA LEU A 166 -2.34 -1.96 12.71
C LEU A 166 -1.34 -0.95 13.27
N LEU A 167 -1.79 0.20 13.77
CA LEU A 167 -0.90 1.18 14.41
C LEU A 167 -0.14 0.56 15.59
N ALA A 168 -0.82 -0.20 16.45
CA ALA A 168 -0.18 -0.92 17.56
C ALA A 168 0.86 -1.92 17.05
N ALA A 169 0.53 -2.69 15.99
CA ALA A 169 1.46 -3.63 15.37
C ALA A 169 2.72 -2.93 14.83
N TYR A 170 2.55 -1.80 14.14
CA TYR A 170 3.66 -1.00 13.63
C TYR A 170 4.53 -0.38 14.72
N ARG A 171 3.95 0.03 15.84
CA ARG A 171 4.68 0.56 17.01
C ARG A 171 5.54 -0.53 17.68
N ALA A 172 5.03 -1.75 17.76
CA ALA A 172 5.73 -2.89 18.35
C ALA A 172 6.77 -3.52 17.39
N HIS A 173 6.62 -3.33 16.07
CA HIS A 173 7.49 -3.97 15.07
C HIS A 173 8.85 -3.27 14.99
N ALA A 174 9.93 -4.07 15.01
CA ALA A 174 11.29 -3.59 14.78
C ALA A 174 11.79 -4.03 13.39
N GLY A 175 12.48 -3.11 12.68
CA GLY A 175 13.05 -3.38 11.36
C GLY A 175 12.07 -3.23 10.20
N ASP A 176 12.44 -3.79 9.05
CA ASP A 176 11.65 -3.75 7.83
C ASP A 176 10.86 -5.04 7.61
N ALA A 177 9.72 -4.92 6.95
CA ALA A 177 8.87 -6.03 6.56
C ALA A 177 8.62 -6.02 5.04
N ALA A 178 8.25 -7.17 4.49
CA ALA A 178 7.95 -7.31 3.07
C ALA A 178 6.74 -6.46 2.66
N ASP A 179 5.70 -6.46 3.50
CA ASP A 179 4.46 -5.69 3.33
C ASP A 179 3.74 -5.48 4.67
N ASP A 180 2.54 -4.88 4.61
CA ASP A 180 1.77 -4.55 5.82
C ASP A 180 1.13 -5.81 6.44
N VAL A 181 0.83 -6.82 5.61
CA VAL A 181 0.32 -8.12 6.06
C VAL A 181 1.36 -8.85 6.92
N ALA A 182 2.64 -8.78 6.57
CA ALA A 182 3.70 -9.40 7.36
C ALA A 182 3.75 -8.82 8.79
N ILE A 183 3.63 -7.50 8.94
CA ILE A 183 3.59 -6.83 10.26
C ILE A 183 2.33 -7.21 11.03
N ALA A 184 1.17 -7.17 10.36
CA ALA A 184 -0.11 -7.54 10.94
C ALA A 184 -0.10 -8.99 11.47
N ARG A 185 0.40 -9.93 10.67
CA ARG A 185 0.52 -11.36 11.04
C ARG A 185 1.47 -11.56 12.23
N ALA A 186 2.60 -10.87 12.25
CA ALA A 186 3.54 -10.92 13.38
C ALA A 186 2.91 -10.43 14.70
N ALA A 187 1.93 -9.52 14.62
CA ALA A 187 1.17 -9.02 15.77
C ALA A 187 -0.11 -9.83 16.06
N GLY A 188 -0.33 -10.98 15.41
CA GLY A 188 -1.50 -11.84 15.63
C GLY A 188 -2.80 -11.34 14.99
N ILE A 189 -2.74 -10.43 14.04
CA ILE A 189 -3.89 -10.06 13.20
C ILE A 189 -4.03 -11.14 12.12
N PRO A 190 -5.14 -11.87 12.04
CA PRO A 190 -5.33 -12.98 11.11
C PRO A 190 -5.41 -12.55 9.65
#